data_6da299dd2b0dd34f82f13d2dbd18877a
#
_entry.id   6da299dd2b0dd34f82f13d2dbd18877a
#
_cell.length_a   1.000
_cell.length_b   1.000
_cell.length_c   1.000
_cell.angle_alpha   90.00
_cell.angle_beta   90.00
_cell.angle_gamma   90.00
#
_symmetry.space_group_name_H-M   'P 1'
#
loop_
_entity.id
_entity.type
_entity.pdbx_description
1 polymer ?
#
loop_
_entity_poly.entity_id
_entity_poly.type
_entity_poly.pdbx_seq_one_letter_code
_entity_poly.pdbx_strand_id
1 'polypeptide(L)'
;MTDPMILGGSAGPAGAGDLIKDSSTATFVADVIEASRQVPVIVDFWAPWCGPCKQLGPALEKVVREARGKVRLVKVNVDENQALAGQMRIQSIPAV
;
A
#
# COMPACT_ATOMS: atom_id res chain seq x y z
N MET A 1 0.77 1.14 25.35
CA MET A 1 0.99 0.81 25.11
C MET A 1 1.49 0.77 24.81
N THR A 2 1.63 1.00 25.02
CA THR A 2 2.00 0.77 24.79
C THR A 2 2.66 0.98 24.54
N ASP A 3 2.81 1.34 24.82
CA ASP A 3 3.37 1.41 24.55
C ASP A 3 3.93 1.79 24.27
N PRO A 4 4.19 1.96 24.52
CA PRO A 4 4.59 2.24 24.18
C PRO A 4 5.23 2.52 23.91
N MET A 5 5.31 2.68 24.21
CA MET A 5 5.55 2.70 23.85
C MET A 5 5.91 2.69 23.44
N ILE A 6 6.02 2.81 23.77
CA ILE A 6 6.09 2.66 23.31
C ILE A 6 6.40 2.64 22.86
N LEU A 7 6.55 2.89 23.00
CA LEU A 7 6.61 2.78 22.29
C LEU A 7 6.73 2.76 21.52
N GLY A 8 6.93 2.85 21.38
CA GLY A 8 6.70 2.71 20.54
C GLY A 8 6.81 2.88 19.73
N GLY A 9 6.72 3.09 19.56
CA GLY A 9 6.50 3.24 18.79
C GLY A 9 6.64 3.79 18.09
N SER A 10 6.70 3.98 18.04
CA SER A 10 6.86 4.63 17.45
C SER A 10 6.61 5.19 16.91
N ALA A 11 6.30 5.01 17.58
CA ALA A 11 5.80 6.11 17.05
C ALA A 11 6.39 7.15 16.36
N GLY A 12 6.33 7.87 16.48
CA GLY A 12 6.89 8.88 15.68
C GLY A 12 6.48 8.77 14.23
N PRO A 13 7.08 9.47 13.34
CA PRO A 13 6.73 9.35 11.93
C PRO A 13 6.88 7.91 11.51
N ALA A 14 5.98 7.47 10.67
CA ALA A 14 6.04 6.13 10.14
C ALA A 14 7.39 5.89 9.49
N GLY A 15 7.99 4.74 9.76
CA GLY A 15 9.18 4.33 9.07
C GLY A 15 8.88 3.99 7.63
N ALA A 16 9.92 3.76 6.83
CA ALA A 16 9.75 3.44 5.42
C ALA A 16 8.87 2.20 5.24
N GLY A 17 8.94 1.22 6.15
CA GLY A 17 8.11 0.03 6.08
C GLY A 17 6.63 0.30 6.30
N ASP A 18 6.31 1.37 7.01
CA ASP A 18 4.92 1.76 7.22
C ASP A 18 4.36 2.59 6.08
N LEU A 19 5.22 3.21 5.29
CA LEU A 19 4.81 4.04 4.16
C LEU A 19 4.45 3.20 2.95
N ILE A 20 5.08 2.04 2.79
CA ILE A 20 4.90 1.15 1.66
C ILE A 20 4.61 -0.23 2.21
N LYS A 21 3.50 -0.81 1.82
CA LYS A 21 3.05 -2.07 2.39
C LYS A 21 2.40 -2.94 1.34
N ASP A 22 2.66 -4.24 1.41
CA ASP A 22 1.91 -5.22 0.63
C ASP A 22 0.63 -5.55 1.37
N SER A 23 -0.49 -5.61 0.67
CA SER A 23 -1.76 -5.94 1.26
C SER A 23 -2.39 -7.15 0.56
N SER A 24 -3.46 -7.64 1.14
CA SER A 24 -4.15 -8.83 0.67
C SER A 24 -5.65 -8.64 0.79
N THR A 25 -6.41 -9.57 0.22
CA THR A 25 -7.84 -9.59 0.39
C THR A 25 -8.23 -9.57 1.87
N ALA A 26 -7.48 -10.30 2.70
CA ALA A 26 -7.77 -10.41 4.13
C ALA A 26 -7.52 -9.12 4.90
N THR A 27 -6.54 -8.32 4.48
CA THR A 27 -6.09 -7.17 5.26
C THR A 27 -6.39 -5.82 4.59
N PHE A 28 -7.04 -5.82 3.43
CA PHE A 28 -7.27 -4.61 2.65
C PHE A 28 -8.04 -3.54 3.43
N VAL A 29 -9.06 -3.93 4.17
CA VAL A 29 -9.86 -2.96 4.92
C VAL A 29 -8.98 -2.20 5.90
N ALA A 30 -8.15 -2.92 6.65
CA ALA A 30 -7.25 -2.28 7.62
C ALA A 30 -6.18 -1.46 6.92
N ASP A 31 -5.55 -2.04 5.88
CA ASP A 31 -4.41 -1.42 5.23
C ASP A 31 -4.77 -0.21 4.38
N VAL A 32 -5.97 -0.19 3.82
CA VAL A 32 -6.40 0.87 2.90
C VAL A 32 -7.54 1.69 3.47
N ILE A 33 -8.67 1.04 3.76
CA ILE A 33 -9.89 1.77 4.13
C ILE A 33 -9.70 2.51 5.45
N GLU A 34 -9.25 1.80 6.47
CA GLU A 34 -9.05 2.42 7.78
C GLU A 34 -7.86 3.38 7.77
N ALA A 35 -6.78 2.99 7.10
CA ALA A 35 -5.61 3.86 7.00
C ALA A 35 -5.92 5.17 6.28
N SER A 36 -6.83 5.14 5.29
CA SER A 36 -7.18 6.33 4.53
C SER A 36 -7.92 7.38 5.35
N ARG A 37 -8.38 7.01 6.55
CA ARG A 37 -8.97 7.98 7.49
C ARG A 37 -7.90 8.89 8.10
N GLN A 38 -6.65 8.45 8.05
CA GLN A 38 -5.52 9.20 8.63
C GLN A 38 -4.74 9.94 7.55
N VAL A 39 -4.43 9.26 6.44
CA VAL A 39 -3.66 9.82 5.33
C VAL A 39 -4.19 9.26 4.03
N PRO A 40 -4.00 9.95 2.90
CA PRO A 40 -4.34 9.38 1.60
C PRO A 40 -3.52 8.12 1.35
N VAL A 41 -4.16 7.12 0.75
CA VAL A 41 -3.53 5.84 0.44
C VAL A 41 -3.61 5.62 -1.07
N ILE A 42 -2.46 5.44 -1.69
CA ILE A 42 -2.34 5.07 -3.10
C ILE A 42 -2.32 3.55 -3.15
N VAL A 43 -3.19 2.95 -3.94
CA VAL A 43 -3.22 1.50 -4.11
C VAL A 43 -2.71 1.14 -5.49
N ASP A 44 -1.68 0.29 -5.53
CA ASP A 44 -1.05 -0.17 -6.77
C ASP A 44 -1.41 -1.64 -6.99
N PHE A 45 -2.26 -1.92 -7.98
CA PHE A 45 -2.60 -3.29 -8.38
C PHE A 45 -1.61 -3.73 -9.46
N TRP A 46 -0.89 -4.80 -9.18
CA TRP A 46 0.23 -5.25 -10.01
C TRP A 46 0.28 -6.77 -10.08
N ALA A 47 1.15 -7.29 -10.95
CA ALA A 47 1.46 -8.72 -11.01
C ALA A 47 2.92 -8.90 -11.44
N PRO A 48 3.55 -10.03 -11.06
CA PRO A 48 4.95 -10.27 -11.40
C PRO A 48 5.24 -10.31 -12.91
N TRP A 49 4.25 -10.73 -13.71
CA TRP A 49 4.39 -10.83 -15.17
C TRP A 49 4.14 -9.49 -15.88
N CYS A 50 3.73 -8.47 -15.17
CA CYS A 50 3.35 -7.19 -15.77
C CYS A 50 4.59 -6.33 -15.96
N GLY A 51 5.02 -6.16 -17.21
CA GLY A 51 6.20 -5.36 -17.52
C GLY A 51 6.10 -3.92 -17.05
N PRO A 52 5.03 -3.18 -17.43
CA PRO A 52 4.88 -1.78 -16.99
C PRO A 52 4.80 -1.63 -15.47
N CYS A 53 4.27 -2.61 -14.76
CA CYS A 53 4.22 -2.58 -13.30
C CYS A 53 5.61 -2.52 -12.68
N LYS A 54 6.59 -3.16 -13.33
CA LYS A 54 7.96 -3.19 -12.82
C LYS A 54 8.64 -1.84 -12.89
N GLN A 55 8.15 -0.95 -13.75
CA GLN A 55 8.64 0.41 -13.85
C GLN A 55 7.84 1.35 -12.96
N LEU A 56 6.53 1.18 -12.93
CA LEU A 56 5.65 2.04 -12.15
C LEU A 56 5.84 1.85 -10.64
N GLY A 57 6.00 0.61 -10.19
CA GLY A 57 6.15 0.32 -8.77
C GLY A 57 7.27 1.12 -8.12
N PRO A 58 8.52 1.00 -8.61
CA PRO A 58 9.63 1.79 -8.06
C PRO A 58 9.40 3.29 -8.13
N ALA A 59 8.76 3.79 -9.20
CA ALA A 59 8.48 5.21 -9.35
C ALA A 59 7.50 5.70 -8.27
N LEU A 60 6.43 4.92 -8.02
CA LEU A 60 5.48 5.23 -6.96
C LEU A 60 6.14 5.20 -5.58
N GLU A 61 6.98 4.19 -5.35
CA GLU A 61 7.67 4.06 -4.07
C GLU A 61 8.56 5.28 -3.80
N LYS A 62 9.25 5.73 -4.82
CA LYS A 62 10.10 6.91 -4.70
C LYS A 62 9.30 8.15 -4.31
N VAL A 63 8.19 8.38 -5.01
CA VAL A 63 7.32 9.55 -4.75
C VAL A 63 6.77 9.49 -3.33
N VAL A 64 6.34 8.31 -2.89
CA VAL A 64 5.76 8.14 -1.56
C VAL A 64 6.82 8.40 -0.48
N ARG A 65 8.04 7.90 -0.68
CA ARG A 65 9.11 8.18 0.27
C ARG A 65 9.45 9.67 0.34
N GLU A 66 9.44 10.34 -0.80
CA GLU A 66 9.70 11.78 -0.86
C GLU A 66 8.60 12.59 -0.19
N ALA A 67 7.39 12.06 -0.13
CA ALA A 67 6.26 12.72 0.52
C ALA A 67 6.32 12.66 2.05
N ARG A 68 7.22 11.87 2.61
CA ARG A 68 7.55 11.84 4.04
C ARG A 68 6.36 11.64 4.96
N GLY A 69 5.49 10.68 4.61
CA GLY A 69 4.35 10.34 5.45
C GLY A 69 3.06 11.06 5.12
N LYS A 70 3.06 11.95 4.13
CA LYS A 70 1.85 12.63 3.71
C LYS A 70 0.91 11.72 2.93
N VAL A 71 1.45 10.65 2.36
CA VAL A 71 0.68 9.62 1.67
C VAL A 71 1.30 8.27 1.97
N ARG A 72 0.52 7.20 1.80
CA ARG A 72 1.02 5.83 1.91
C ARG A 72 0.77 5.10 0.61
N LEU A 73 1.56 4.06 0.37
CA LEU A 73 1.42 3.20 -0.80
C LEU A 73 1.11 1.79 -0.33
N VAL A 74 0.04 1.22 -0.86
CA VAL A 74 -0.33 -0.16 -0.60
C VAL A 74 -0.29 -0.90 -1.94
N LYS A 75 0.41 -2.02 -1.96
CA LYS A 75 0.60 -2.81 -3.17
C LYS A 75 -0.22 -4.09 -3.07
N VAL A 76 -0.96 -4.41 -4.11
CA VAL A 76 -1.80 -5.61 -4.17
C VAL A 76 -1.45 -6.42 -5.40
N ASN A 77 -0.93 -7.63 -5.16
CA ASN A 77 -0.66 -8.59 -6.22
C ASN A 77 -1.99 -9.21 -6.67
N VAL A 78 -2.41 -8.95 -7.91
CA VAL A 78 -3.73 -9.41 -8.37
C VAL A 78 -3.80 -10.91 -8.54
N ASP A 79 -2.68 -11.58 -8.82
CA ASP A 79 -2.68 -13.03 -8.96
C ASP A 79 -3.00 -13.71 -7.63
N GLU A 80 -2.52 -13.16 -6.55
CA GLU A 80 -2.71 -13.71 -5.20
C GLU A 80 -3.97 -13.19 -4.52
N ASN A 81 -4.62 -12.18 -5.10
CA ASN A 81 -5.77 -11.53 -4.48
C ASN A 81 -6.88 -11.30 -5.51
N GLN A 82 -7.28 -12.37 -6.19
CA GLN A 82 -8.23 -12.31 -7.28
C GLN A 82 -9.61 -11.84 -6.84
N ALA A 83 -10.05 -12.24 -5.65
CA ALA A 83 -11.36 -11.81 -5.15
C ALA A 83 -11.40 -10.30 -4.97
N LEU A 84 -10.34 -9.74 -4.39
CA LEU A 84 -10.26 -8.31 -4.19
C LEU A 84 -10.20 -7.57 -5.52
N ALA A 85 -9.36 -8.05 -6.44
CA ALA A 85 -9.25 -7.45 -7.77
C ALA A 85 -10.59 -7.46 -8.49
N GLY A 86 -11.35 -8.55 -8.36
CA GLY A 86 -12.68 -8.64 -8.94
C GLY A 86 -13.65 -7.65 -8.33
N GLN A 87 -13.64 -7.51 -7.01
CA GLN A 87 -14.51 -6.56 -6.32
C GLN A 87 -14.19 -5.12 -6.70
N MET A 88 -12.92 -4.82 -6.92
CA MET A 88 -12.48 -3.49 -7.33
C MET A 88 -12.58 -3.28 -8.84
N ARG A 89 -13.04 -4.29 -9.56
CA ARG A 89 -13.26 -4.25 -11.01
C ARG A 89 -11.98 -3.92 -11.76
N ILE A 90 -10.88 -4.51 -11.32
CA ILE A 90 -9.59 -4.33 -12.00
C ILE A 90 -9.59 -5.19 -13.25
N GLN A 91 -9.59 -4.56 -14.42
CA GLN A 91 -9.64 -5.24 -15.70
C GLN A 91 -8.30 -5.27 -16.41
N SER A 92 -7.44 -4.35 -16.07
CA SER A 92 -6.10 -4.30 -16.64
C SER A 92 -5.13 -3.72 -15.62
N ILE A 93 -3.87 -4.08 -15.73
CA ILE A 93 -2.82 -3.59 -14.84
C ILE A 93 -1.66 -3.05 -15.68
N PRO A 94 -0.91 -2.08 -15.13
CA PRO A 94 -1.06 -1.53 -13.78
C PRO A 94 -2.34 -0.71 -13.59
N ALA A 95 -2.91 -0.80 -12.38
CA ALA A 95 -4.06 0.01 -12.01
C ALA A 95 -3.77 0.69 -10.67
N VAL A 96 -3.96 1.98 -10.62
CA VAL A 96 -3.66 2.76 -9.43
C VAL A 96 -4.86 3.62 -9.06
#